data_fb0b17f3955e405c335810906cf3bd22
#
_entry.id   fb0b17f3955e405c335810906cf3bd22
#
_cell.length_a   1.000
_cell.length_b   1.000
_cell.length_c   1.000
_cell.angle_alpha   90.00
_cell.angle_beta   90.00
_cell.angle_gamma   90.00
#
_symmetry.space_group_name_H-M   'P 1'
#
loop_
_entity.id
_entity.type
_entity.pdbx_description
1 polymer ?
#
loop_
_entity_poly.entity_id
_entity_poly.type
_entity_poly.pdbx_seq_one_letter_code
_entity_poly.pdbx_strand_id
1 'polypeptide(L)'
;MGNHEGANARLRASDARRPDKASTFFNLLSAHAFTLRNWPVSWRLFAVFMLTLAMGLVFGGLRVSAAVDSAAQFSRVSQLASLGQQVTGLMQALEDERDETCRSLPVRNPGALQRWYDATDAAATKVQALASGIGGSFPADIKAKVAAVHSAITGLGQRRDAAQTSTSALFVIAAYTTPINAIMALNGQIAQGT
;
A
#
# COMPACT_ATOMS: atom_id res chain seq x y z
N MET A 1 -11.29 -46.14 -62.03
CA MET A 1 -12.35 -46.08 -60.98
C MET A 1 -11.88 -46.90 -59.82
N GLY A 2 -11.72 -46.31 -58.65
CA GLY A 2 -11.37 -47.02 -57.43
C GLY A 2 -10.07 -46.52 -56.82
N ASN A 3 -10.14 -45.57 -55.92
CA ASN A 3 -9.09 -45.29 -54.92
C ASN A 3 -9.49 -44.11 -53.98
N HIS A 4 -10.72 -44.09 -53.49
CA HIS A 4 -11.10 -43.08 -52.48
C HIS A 4 -11.62 -43.63 -51.12
N GLU A 5 -11.65 -44.95 -50.94
CA GLU A 5 -12.17 -45.58 -49.71
C GLU A 5 -11.12 -45.87 -48.62
N GLY A 6 -9.80 -45.78 -48.94
CA GLY A 6 -8.73 -46.10 -48.00
C GLY A 6 -8.29 -44.97 -47.06
N ALA A 7 -8.67 -43.73 -47.33
CA ALA A 7 -8.19 -42.56 -46.58
C ALA A 7 -9.03 -42.20 -45.35
N ASN A 8 -10.31 -42.58 -45.34
CA ASN A 8 -11.23 -42.22 -44.26
C ASN A 8 -11.23 -43.19 -43.06
N ALA A 9 -10.63 -44.39 -43.22
CA ALA A 9 -10.51 -45.37 -42.16
C ALA A 9 -9.34 -45.07 -41.15
N ARG A 10 -8.37 -44.31 -41.57
CA ARG A 10 -7.18 -44.01 -40.73
C ARG A 10 -7.33 -42.78 -39.82
N LEU A 11 -8.30 -41.90 -40.04
CA LEU A 11 -8.54 -40.71 -39.22
C LEU A 11 -9.51 -40.97 -38.05
N ARG A 12 -10.15 -42.15 -37.99
CA ARG A 12 -11.03 -42.51 -36.85
C ARG A 12 -10.37 -43.33 -35.77
N ALA A 13 -9.10 -43.72 -35.90
CA ALA A 13 -8.37 -44.53 -34.93
C ALA A 13 -7.48 -43.75 -33.98
N SER A 14 -7.35 -42.43 -34.11
CA SER A 14 -6.50 -41.61 -33.26
C SER A 14 -7.22 -40.86 -32.13
N ASP A 15 -8.54 -41.05 -31.99
CA ASP A 15 -9.33 -40.42 -30.92
C ASP A 15 -9.67 -41.37 -29.78
N ALA A 16 -8.74 -42.33 -29.54
CA ALA A 16 -8.85 -43.29 -28.44
C ALA A 16 -8.10 -42.80 -27.22
N ARG A 17 -8.83 -42.20 -26.28
CA ARG A 17 -8.58 -42.22 -24.83
C ARG A 17 -7.34 -41.56 -24.36
N ARG A 18 -7.39 -40.25 -24.11
CA ARG A 18 -6.72 -39.68 -22.93
C ARG A 18 -7.51 -40.14 -21.71
N PRO A 19 -6.91 -40.86 -20.76
CA PRO A 19 -7.55 -41.13 -19.48
C PRO A 19 -7.61 -39.81 -18.71
N ASP A 20 -8.83 -39.36 -18.52
CA ASP A 20 -9.13 -38.18 -17.74
C ASP A 20 -8.69 -38.43 -16.28
N LYS A 21 -7.51 -37.90 -15.90
CA LYS A 21 -6.94 -38.07 -14.55
C LYS A 21 -7.85 -37.48 -13.47
N ALA A 22 -8.79 -36.63 -13.85
CA ALA A 22 -9.79 -36.06 -12.95
C ALA A 22 -10.86 -37.10 -12.55
N SER A 23 -11.25 -38.02 -13.45
CA SER A 23 -12.25 -39.05 -13.15
C SER A 23 -11.72 -40.14 -12.20
N THR A 24 -10.40 -40.37 -12.23
CA THR A 24 -9.76 -41.38 -11.33
C THR A 24 -9.68 -40.88 -9.88
N PHE A 25 -9.51 -39.57 -9.69
CA PHE A 25 -9.49 -38.99 -8.32
C PHE A 25 -10.90 -38.99 -7.68
N PHE A 26 -11.94 -38.71 -8.46
CA PHE A 26 -13.33 -38.75 -7.97
C PHE A 26 -13.79 -40.17 -7.67
N ASN A 27 -13.33 -41.20 -8.42
CA ASN A 27 -13.66 -42.58 -8.18
C ASN A 27 -12.92 -43.20 -6.96
N LEU A 28 -11.74 -42.67 -6.59
CA LEU A 28 -11.04 -43.09 -5.38
C LEU A 28 -11.70 -42.58 -4.09
N LEU A 29 -12.36 -41.40 -4.17
CA LEU A 29 -13.10 -40.85 -3.02
C LEU A 29 -14.49 -41.47 -2.85
N SER A 30 -15.08 -42.04 -3.89
CA SER A 30 -16.41 -42.70 -3.81
C SER A 30 -16.36 -44.19 -3.52
N ALA A 31 -15.18 -44.85 -3.61
CA ALA A 31 -15.06 -46.33 -3.38
C ALA A 31 -14.90 -46.71 -1.92
N HIS A 32 -14.67 -45.76 -1.02
CA HIS A 32 -14.80 -45.99 0.41
C HIS A 32 -16.11 -45.39 0.90
N ALA A 33 -17.23 -45.92 0.44
CA ALA A 33 -18.48 -45.76 1.16
C ALA A 33 -18.23 -46.24 2.61
N PHE A 34 -17.92 -45.28 3.47
CA PHE A 34 -17.87 -45.47 4.90
C PHE A 34 -19.22 -46.08 5.32
N THR A 35 -19.31 -47.40 5.45
CA THR A 35 -20.46 -48.05 5.98
C THR A 35 -20.50 -47.77 7.48
N LEU A 36 -21.01 -46.59 7.83
CA LEU A 36 -21.26 -46.09 9.20
C LEU A 36 -22.09 -47.11 10.05
N ARG A 37 -22.67 -48.10 9.35
CA ARG A 37 -23.58 -49.09 9.95
C ARG A 37 -22.88 -50.10 10.86
N ASN A 38 -21.58 -50.33 10.70
CA ASN A 38 -20.83 -51.33 11.47
C ASN A 38 -19.83 -50.76 12.48
N TRP A 39 -19.86 -49.43 12.69
CA TRP A 39 -19.00 -48.77 13.66
C TRP A 39 -19.56 -48.89 15.08
N PRO A 40 -18.74 -49.26 16.07
CA PRO A 40 -19.13 -49.24 17.48
C PRO A 40 -19.56 -47.83 17.87
N VAL A 41 -20.55 -47.73 18.74
CA VAL A 41 -21.18 -46.46 19.15
C VAL A 41 -20.15 -45.39 19.59
N SER A 42 -19.09 -45.86 20.29
CA SER A 42 -17.98 -44.99 20.72
C SER A 42 -17.25 -44.30 19.58
N TRP A 43 -17.06 -44.96 18.45
CA TRP A 43 -16.41 -44.39 17.26
C TRP A 43 -17.29 -43.33 16.54
N ARG A 44 -18.60 -43.53 16.59
CA ARG A 44 -19.55 -42.53 16.05
C ARG A 44 -19.53 -41.25 16.87
N LEU A 45 -19.54 -41.37 18.19
CA LEU A 45 -19.42 -40.22 19.09
C LEU A 45 -18.09 -39.53 18.94
N PHE A 46 -16.99 -40.27 18.80
CA PHE A 46 -15.66 -39.70 18.54
C PHE A 46 -15.59 -38.95 17.20
N ALA A 47 -16.17 -39.50 16.13
CA ALA A 47 -16.20 -38.86 14.83
C ALA A 47 -16.99 -37.54 14.85
N VAL A 48 -18.14 -37.49 15.53
CA VAL A 48 -18.92 -36.26 15.71
C VAL A 48 -18.13 -35.24 16.52
N PHE A 49 -17.49 -35.64 17.59
CA PHE A 49 -16.66 -34.79 18.43
C PHE A 49 -15.47 -34.21 17.64
N MET A 50 -14.78 -35.04 16.87
CA MET A 50 -13.66 -34.60 16.03
C MET A 50 -14.11 -33.66 14.90
N LEU A 51 -15.29 -33.90 14.32
CA LEU A 51 -15.85 -33.01 13.31
C LEU A 51 -16.17 -31.61 13.87
N THR A 52 -16.80 -31.56 15.05
CA THR A 52 -17.10 -30.30 15.72
C THR A 52 -15.83 -29.55 16.14
N LEU A 53 -14.82 -30.28 16.62
CA LEU A 53 -13.53 -29.73 16.98
C LEU A 53 -12.81 -29.16 15.72
N ALA A 54 -12.78 -29.94 14.64
CA ALA A 54 -12.18 -29.48 13.36
C ALA A 54 -12.87 -28.25 12.81
N MET A 55 -14.21 -28.20 12.81
CA MET A 55 -14.96 -27.01 12.45
C MET A 55 -14.61 -25.81 13.35
N GLY A 56 -14.57 -26.00 14.66
CA GLY A 56 -14.17 -24.98 15.61
C GLY A 56 -12.78 -24.41 15.34
N LEU A 57 -11.80 -25.28 15.03
CA LEU A 57 -10.45 -24.87 14.68
C LEU A 57 -10.39 -24.11 13.36
N VAL A 58 -11.12 -24.55 12.34
CA VAL A 58 -11.17 -23.87 11.04
C VAL A 58 -11.81 -22.48 11.20
N PHE A 59 -12.98 -22.38 11.81
CA PHE A 59 -13.66 -21.12 12.04
C PHE A 59 -12.87 -20.20 12.98
N GLY A 60 -12.26 -20.74 14.02
CA GLY A 60 -11.37 -19.99 14.91
C GLY A 60 -10.16 -19.45 14.19
N GLY A 61 -9.49 -20.26 13.36
CA GLY A 61 -8.36 -19.84 12.54
C GLY A 61 -8.71 -18.74 11.54
N LEU A 62 -9.85 -18.87 10.84
CA LEU A 62 -10.35 -17.84 9.92
C LEU A 62 -10.69 -16.51 10.64
N ARG A 63 -11.25 -16.60 11.84
CA ARG A 63 -11.52 -15.40 12.66
C ARG A 63 -10.24 -14.70 13.10
N VAL A 64 -9.24 -15.44 13.51
CA VAL A 64 -7.95 -14.88 13.93
C VAL A 64 -7.24 -14.24 12.74
N SER A 65 -7.19 -14.89 11.57
CA SER A 65 -6.58 -14.29 10.37
C SER A 65 -7.28 -12.99 9.95
N ALA A 66 -8.60 -12.97 9.93
CA ALA A 66 -9.36 -11.75 9.63
C ALA A 66 -9.11 -10.63 10.65
N ALA A 67 -8.95 -10.95 11.92
CA ALA A 67 -8.64 -9.97 12.96
C ALA A 67 -7.22 -9.37 12.80
N VAL A 68 -6.24 -10.21 12.44
CA VAL A 68 -4.85 -9.76 12.17
C VAL A 68 -4.81 -8.86 10.94
N ASP A 69 -5.51 -9.22 9.85
CA ASP A 69 -5.59 -8.41 8.64
C ASP A 69 -6.25 -7.04 8.91
N SER A 70 -7.32 -7.03 9.70
CA SER A 70 -8.00 -5.80 10.12
C SER A 70 -7.09 -4.90 10.97
N ALA A 71 -6.33 -5.48 11.91
CA ALA A 71 -5.38 -4.74 12.72
C ALA A 71 -4.24 -4.13 11.89
N ALA A 72 -3.74 -4.86 10.89
CA ALA A 72 -2.72 -4.36 9.97
C ALA A 72 -3.25 -3.20 9.09
N GLN A 73 -4.50 -3.28 8.63
CA GLN A 73 -5.15 -2.20 7.89
C GLN A 73 -5.33 -0.96 8.77
N PHE A 74 -5.83 -1.12 9.99
CA PHE A 74 -6.00 -0.02 10.93
C PHE A 74 -4.66 0.68 11.25
N SER A 75 -3.59 -0.09 11.44
CA SER A 75 -2.25 0.45 11.65
C SER A 75 -1.78 1.32 10.47
N ARG A 76 -2.02 0.87 9.23
CA ARG A 76 -1.66 1.66 8.02
C ARG A 76 -2.45 2.96 7.93
N VAL A 77 -3.75 2.91 8.17
CA VAL A 77 -4.61 4.11 8.17
C VAL A 77 -4.15 5.10 9.25
N SER A 78 -3.84 4.62 10.45
CA SER A 78 -3.33 5.45 11.54
C SER A 78 -1.98 6.12 11.19
N GLN A 79 -1.07 5.37 10.55
CA GLN A 79 0.22 5.92 10.08
C GLN A 79 0.01 6.99 9.01
N LEU A 80 -0.88 6.78 8.04
CA LEU A 80 -1.20 7.77 7.01
C LEU A 80 -1.86 9.01 7.60
N ALA A 81 -2.77 8.85 8.56
CA ALA A 81 -3.42 9.97 9.23
C ALA A 81 -2.39 10.83 10.01
N SER A 82 -1.48 10.17 10.74
CA SER A 82 -0.40 10.86 11.46
C SER A 82 0.54 11.58 10.50
N LEU A 83 0.90 10.95 9.39
CA LEU A 83 1.71 11.58 8.34
C LEU A 83 0.98 12.78 7.74
N GLY A 84 -0.30 12.65 7.39
CA GLY A 84 -1.12 13.75 6.83
C GLY A 84 -1.17 14.96 7.74
N GLN A 85 -1.30 14.76 9.04
CA GLN A 85 -1.28 15.85 10.02
C GLN A 85 0.07 16.60 10.00
N GLN A 86 1.20 15.88 10.00
CA GLN A 86 2.51 16.51 9.97
C GLN A 86 2.83 17.15 8.61
N VAL A 87 2.35 16.57 7.53
CA VAL A 87 2.45 17.11 6.16
C VAL A 87 1.71 18.45 6.06
N THR A 88 0.53 18.56 6.65
CA THR A 88 -0.21 19.83 6.73
C THR A 88 0.56 20.87 7.54
N GLY A 89 1.15 20.49 8.67
CA GLY A 89 1.99 21.38 9.47
C GLY A 89 3.24 21.86 8.72
N LEU A 90 3.89 21.00 7.94
CA LEU A 90 5.02 21.37 7.10
C LEU A 90 4.60 22.33 5.97
N MET A 91 3.46 22.09 5.35
CA MET A 91 2.92 22.99 4.33
C MET A 91 2.74 24.41 4.89
N GLN A 92 2.11 24.52 6.05
CA GLN A 92 1.87 25.81 6.71
C GLN A 92 3.18 26.50 7.09
N ALA A 93 4.16 25.76 7.62
CA ALA A 93 5.48 26.34 7.94
C ALA A 93 6.20 26.88 6.68
N LEU A 94 6.10 26.18 5.56
CA LEU A 94 6.66 26.63 4.27
C LEU A 94 5.96 27.85 3.71
N GLU A 95 4.65 27.95 3.88
CA GLU A 95 3.88 29.12 3.47
C GLU A 95 4.26 30.35 4.31
N ASP A 96 4.37 30.18 5.61
CA ASP A 96 4.81 31.23 6.55
C ASP A 96 6.24 31.67 6.23
N GLU A 97 7.16 30.73 5.99
CA GLU A 97 8.55 31.01 5.59
C GLU A 97 8.61 31.78 4.27
N ARG A 98 7.83 31.35 3.26
CA ARG A 98 7.72 32.07 1.98
C ARG A 98 7.25 33.50 2.15
N ASP A 99 6.18 33.69 2.93
CA ASP A 99 5.54 35.00 3.10
C ASP A 99 6.46 35.96 3.86
N GLU A 100 7.15 35.45 4.87
CA GLU A 100 8.13 36.28 5.60
C GLU A 100 9.37 36.57 4.76
N THR A 101 9.82 35.63 3.92
CA THR A 101 10.91 35.85 2.97
C THR A 101 10.52 36.97 1.99
N CYS A 102 9.29 36.95 1.44
CA CYS A 102 8.79 38.03 0.58
C CYS A 102 8.73 39.37 1.32
N ARG A 103 8.31 39.39 2.59
CA ARG A 103 8.21 40.60 3.40
C ARG A 103 9.58 41.18 3.74
N SER A 104 10.59 40.35 3.90
CA SER A 104 11.96 40.74 4.26
C SER A 104 12.76 41.28 3.07
N LEU A 105 12.33 41.13 1.84
CA LEU A 105 13.05 41.56 0.63
C LEU A 105 13.52 43.04 0.68
N PRO A 106 12.70 43.99 1.13
CA PRO A 106 13.13 45.40 1.16
C PRO A 106 14.26 45.69 2.16
N VAL A 107 14.29 44.94 3.29
CA VAL A 107 15.19 45.25 4.41
C VAL A 107 16.39 44.29 4.48
N ARG A 108 16.30 43.12 3.83
CA ARG A 108 17.32 42.08 3.76
C ARG A 108 17.97 41.76 5.11
N ASN A 109 17.17 41.42 6.10
CA ASN A 109 17.65 40.96 7.40
C ASN A 109 17.59 39.42 7.50
N PRO A 110 18.69 38.69 7.19
CA PRO A 110 18.70 37.22 7.25
C PRO A 110 18.38 36.68 8.64
N GLY A 111 18.76 37.41 9.69
CA GLY A 111 18.50 36.99 11.09
C GLY A 111 17.02 36.99 11.46
N ALA A 112 16.20 37.81 10.78
CA ALA A 112 14.75 37.82 10.99
C ALA A 112 14.05 36.55 10.46
N LEU A 113 14.68 35.84 9.49
CA LEU A 113 14.13 34.65 8.88
C LEU A 113 14.46 33.37 9.64
N GLN A 114 15.48 33.39 10.54
CA GLN A 114 15.99 32.18 11.16
C GLN A 114 14.90 31.39 11.90
N ARG A 115 14.03 32.05 12.65
CA ARG A 115 12.94 31.38 13.38
C ARG A 115 11.97 30.61 12.45
N TRP A 116 11.77 31.13 11.22
CA TRP A 116 10.89 30.49 10.25
C TRP A 116 11.58 29.30 9.60
N TYR A 117 12.87 29.41 9.32
CA TYR A 117 13.68 28.29 8.86
C TYR A 117 13.71 27.17 9.90
N ASP A 118 13.93 27.49 11.17
CA ASP A 118 13.93 26.53 12.27
C ASP A 118 12.57 25.83 12.43
N ALA A 119 11.46 26.58 12.26
CA ALA A 119 10.11 26.03 12.31
C ALA A 119 9.85 25.05 11.16
N THR A 120 10.24 25.44 9.93
CA THR A 120 10.12 24.57 8.75
C THR A 120 10.99 23.31 8.88
N ASP A 121 12.23 23.46 9.35
CA ASP A 121 13.16 22.34 9.51
C ASP A 121 12.68 21.36 10.60
N ALA A 122 12.09 21.88 11.70
CA ALA A 122 11.47 21.05 12.72
C ALA A 122 10.25 20.30 12.19
N ALA A 123 9.41 20.94 11.38
CA ALA A 123 8.28 20.30 10.73
C ALA A 123 8.73 19.25 9.69
N ALA A 124 9.76 19.57 8.88
CA ALA A 124 10.35 18.66 7.91
C ALA A 124 10.91 17.40 8.58
N THR A 125 11.60 17.54 9.71
CA THR A 125 12.15 16.42 10.50
C THR A 125 11.04 15.48 10.97
N LYS A 126 9.90 16.00 11.43
CA LYS A 126 8.74 15.18 11.84
C LYS A 126 8.15 14.41 10.66
N VAL A 127 7.99 15.06 9.50
CA VAL A 127 7.50 14.41 8.28
C VAL A 127 8.47 13.31 7.85
N GLN A 128 9.78 13.57 7.83
CA GLN A 128 10.77 12.57 7.45
C GLN A 128 10.79 11.36 8.41
N ALA A 129 10.65 11.59 9.71
CA ALA A 129 10.57 10.53 10.70
C ALA A 129 9.37 9.59 10.46
N LEU A 130 8.19 10.15 10.15
CA LEU A 130 7.00 9.36 9.83
C LEU A 130 7.10 8.72 8.43
N ALA A 131 7.64 9.44 7.46
CA ALA A 131 7.83 8.97 6.09
C ALA A 131 8.76 7.74 6.01
N SER A 132 9.74 7.64 6.89
CA SER A 132 10.64 6.47 6.98
C SER A 132 9.90 5.17 7.34
N GLY A 133 8.73 5.27 7.98
CA GLY A 133 7.85 4.14 8.26
C GLY A 133 6.99 3.69 7.05
N ILE A 134 6.96 4.47 5.97
CA ILE A 134 6.21 4.16 4.74
C ILE A 134 7.01 3.17 3.89
N GLY A 135 6.88 1.88 4.21
CA GLY A 135 7.64 0.79 3.60
C GLY A 135 6.88 0.02 2.50
N GLY A 136 7.30 -1.23 2.30
CA GLY A 136 6.81 -2.12 1.24
C GLY A 136 5.31 -2.42 1.26
N SER A 137 4.66 -2.29 2.42
CA SER A 137 3.21 -2.53 2.60
C SER A 137 2.31 -1.41 2.06
N PHE A 138 2.89 -0.27 1.65
CA PHE A 138 2.13 0.86 1.11
C PHE A 138 2.11 0.86 -0.42
N PRO A 139 1.04 1.42 -1.04
CA PRO A 139 0.93 1.57 -2.48
C PRO A 139 2.11 2.34 -3.11
N ALA A 140 2.41 2.04 -4.38
CA ALA A 140 3.56 2.63 -5.08
C ALA A 140 3.42 4.14 -5.29
N ASP A 141 2.20 4.62 -5.48
CA ASP A 141 1.85 6.02 -5.66
C ASP A 141 2.10 6.86 -4.39
N ILE A 142 1.73 6.34 -3.22
CA ILE A 142 2.06 6.98 -1.92
C ILE A 142 3.59 7.05 -1.75
N LYS A 143 4.31 5.96 -2.01
CA LYS A 143 5.79 5.94 -1.93
C LYS A 143 6.44 6.96 -2.86
N ALA A 144 5.93 7.09 -4.09
CA ALA A 144 6.42 8.09 -5.05
C ALA A 144 6.19 9.52 -4.56
N LYS A 145 5.03 9.81 -3.94
CA LYS A 145 4.75 11.14 -3.38
C LYS A 145 5.60 11.43 -2.15
N VAL A 146 5.82 10.45 -1.28
CA VAL A 146 6.76 10.57 -0.14
C VAL A 146 8.17 10.87 -0.62
N ALA A 147 8.66 10.18 -1.65
CA ALA A 147 9.97 10.44 -2.24
C ALA A 147 10.07 11.86 -2.84
N ALA A 148 9.00 12.36 -3.49
CA ALA A 148 8.95 13.72 -4.01
C ALA A 148 9.02 14.77 -2.89
N VAL A 149 8.32 14.55 -1.78
CA VAL A 149 8.39 15.42 -0.59
C VAL A 149 9.80 15.38 0.03
N HIS A 150 10.40 14.20 0.15
CA HIS A 150 11.77 14.08 0.64
C HIS A 150 12.76 14.87 -0.23
N SER A 151 12.68 14.75 -1.56
CA SER A 151 13.50 15.52 -2.49
C SER A 151 13.25 17.03 -2.37
N ALA A 152 12.00 17.44 -2.18
CA ALA A 152 11.64 18.84 -1.97
C ALA A 152 12.25 19.42 -0.70
N ILE A 153 12.21 18.68 0.41
CA ILE A 153 12.82 19.05 1.69
C ILE A 153 14.34 19.14 1.57
N THR A 154 14.98 18.16 0.95
CA THR A 154 16.45 18.16 0.76
C THR A 154 16.92 19.37 -0.06
N GLY A 155 16.12 19.84 -0.99
CA GLY A 155 16.42 21.02 -1.81
C GLY A 155 16.10 22.36 -1.16
N LEU A 156 15.59 22.43 0.08
CA LEU A 156 15.18 23.69 0.71
C LEU A 156 16.33 24.65 0.92
N GLY A 157 17.51 24.18 1.34
CA GLY A 157 18.68 25.03 1.55
C GLY A 157 19.03 25.84 0.29
N GLN A 158 19.13 25.16 -0.83
CA GLN A 158 19.42 25.81 -2.12
C GLN A 158 18.35 26.85 -2.53
N ARG A 159 17.07 26.56 -2.23
CA ARG A 159 15.97 27.50 -2.51
C ARG A 159 16.02 28.73 -1.63
N ARG A 160 16.34 28.54 -0.35
CA ARG A 160 16.55 29.64 0.61
C ARG A 160 17.67 30.57 0.16
N ASP A 161 18.82 30.00 -0.22
CA ASP A 161 19.96 30.77 -0.74
C ASP A 161 19.57 31.57 -1.98
N ALA A 162 18.89 30.93 -2.94
CA ALA A 162 18.41 31.60 -4.14
C ALA A 162 17.37 32.69 -3.83
N ALA A 163 16.48 32.45 -2.89
CA ALA A 163 15.47 33.43 -2.46
C ALA A 163 16.10 34.62 -1.76
N GLN A 164 17.12 34.43 -0.91
CA GLN A 164 17.83 35.52 -0.21
C GLN A 164 18.62 36.42 -1.16
N THR A 165 19.12 35.87 -2.28
CA THR A 165 19.84 36.66 -3.29
C THR A 165 18.92 37.38 -4.28
N SER A 166 17.65 36.96 -4.35
CA SER A 166 16.66 37.54 -5.27
C SER A 166 16.12 38.90 -4.75
N THR A 167 15.78 39.77 -5.68
CA THR A 167 15.04 41.01 -5.41
C THR A 167 13.58 40.92 -5.80
N SER A 168 13.17 39.81 -6.38
CA SER A 168 11.82 39.61 -6.94
C SER A 168 10.98 38.70 -6.02
N ALA A 169 9.86 39.24 -5.52
CA ALA A 169 8.88 38.46 -4.77
C ALA A 169 8.30 37.29 -5.61
N LEU A 170 8.12 37.50 -6.92
CA LEU A 170 7.65 36.47 -7.83
C LEU A 170 8.63 35.27 -7.89
N PHE A 171 9.93 35.57 -7.87
CA PHE A 171 10.94 34.51 -7.83
C PHE A 171 10.88 33.74 -6.53
N VAL A 172 10.74 34.41 -5.37
CA VAL A 172 10.59 33.77 -4.07
C VAL A 172 9.35 32.87 -4.08
N ILE A 173 8.19 33.39 -4.49
CA ILE A 173 6.96 32.59 -4.58
C ILE A 173 7.17 31.36 -5.46
N ALA A 174 7.79 31.51 -6.63
CA ALA A 174 8.05 30.39 -7.53
C ALA A 174 8.97 29.33 -6.90
N ALA A 175 10.01 29.74 -6.16
CA ALA A 175 10.94 28.85 -5.47
C ALA A 175 10.24 27.96 -4.42
N TYR A 176 9.26 28.49 -3.69
CA TYR A 176 8.49 27.76 -2.69
C TYR A 176 7.29 27.00 -3.28
N THR A 177 6.82 27.34 -4.47
CA THR A 177 5.68 26.66 -5.12
C THR A 177 5.96 25.16 -5.34
N THR A 178 7.18 24.82 -5.77
CA THR A 178 7.53 23.41 -6.04
C THR A 178 7.44 22.50 -4.78
N PRO A 179 8.06 22.84 -3.63
CA PRO A 179 7.92 22.05 -2.42
C PRO A 179 6.49 22.01 -1.89
N ILE A 180 5.78 23.14 -1.91
CA ILE A 180 4.38 23.20 -1.47
C ILE A 180 3.51 22.29 -2.33
N ASN A 181 3.64 22.30 -3.65
CA ASN A 181 2.90 21.43 -4.54
C ASN A 181 3.20 19.94 -4.31
N ALA A 182 4.46 19.57 -4.03
CA ALA A 182 4.82 18.20 -3.70
C ALA A 182 4.11 17.72 -2.41
N ILE A 183 4.05 18.59 -1.41
CA ILE A 183 3.37 18.34 -0.13
C ILE A 183 1.85 18.24 -0.32
N MET A 184 1.25 19.14 -1.09
CA MET A 184 -0.18 19.11 -1.43
C MET A 184 -0.54 17.80 -2.16
N ALA A 185 0.29 17.38 -3.11
CA ALA A 185 0.07 16.16 -3.85
C ALA A 185 0.13 14.89 -2.95
N LEU A 186 1.01 14.88 -1.95
CA LEU A 186 1.05 13.81 -0.94
C LEU A 186 -0.20 13.84 -0.06
N ASN A 187 -0.58 15.03 0.43
CA ASN A 187 -1.76 15.18 1.29
C ASN A 187 -3.04 14.75 0.56
N GLY A 188 -3.18 15.13 -0.72
CA GLY A 188 -4.31 14.69 -1.55
C GLY A 188 -4.33 13.18 -1.76
N GLN A 189 -3.18 12.53 -1.91
CA GLN A 189 -3.10 11.08 -2.04
C GLN A 189 -3.45 10.35 -0.74
N ILE A 190 -3.02 10.89 0.41
CA ILE A 190 -3.38 10.35 1.73
C ILE A 190 -4.90 10.43 1.92
N ALA A 191 -5.52 11.56 1.58
CA ALA A 191 -6.97 11.74 1.70
C ALA A 191 -7.80 10.79 0.81
N GLN A 192 -7.24 10.32 -0.30
CA GLN A 192 -7.91 9.33 -1.18
C GLN A 192 -7.70 7.89 -0.73
N GLY A 193 -6.67 7.62 0.07
CA GLY A 193 -6.30 6.28 0.54
C GLY A 193 -6.79 5.92 1.94
N THR A 194 -7.46 6.85 2.62
CA THR A 194 -8.12 6.66 3.93
C THR A 194 -9.63 6.54 3.78
#